data_187efe730a5a94ce3378b1ab1f2c91a1
#
_entry.id   187efe730a5a94ce3378b1ab1f2c91a1
#
_cell.length_a   1.000
_cell.length_b   1.000
_cell.length_c   1.000
_cell.angle_alpha   90.00
_cell.angle_beta   90.00
_cell.angle_gamma   90.00
#
_symmetry.space_group_name_H-M   'P 1'
#
loop_
_entity.id
_entity.type
_entity.pdbx_description
1 polymer ?
#
loop_
_entity_poly.entity_id
_entity_poly.type
_entity_poly.pdbx_seq_one_letter_code
_entity_poly.pdbx_strand_id
1 'polypeptide(L)'
;MSLQERIFKYLELIDGGKYNHDQIEEMIYFLQNELCIKNPETSLLEDAELILYIKNKLLRPLRVCGMVKNVGEPGGGPFLAVNPDGTISLQILESSQIDLNDPAKKAMFEKGTHFNPVDLVCALKNYKGEKFNLPDYVDKNTGFISYKSKDGRELKALELPGLWNGAMSDWNTICLLYTSPSPRDGL
;
A
#
# COMPACT_ATOMS: atom_id res chain seq x y z
N MET A 1 -3.37 0.11 -22.04
CA MET A 1 -3.28 -1.11 -21.17
C MET A 1 -3.52 -0.66 -19.75
N SER A 2 -4.43 -1.30 -19.02
CA SER A 2 -4.64 -0.98 -17.60
C SER A 2 -3.43 -1.42 -16.75
N LEU A 3 -3.30 -0.85 -15.55
CA LEU A 3 -2.21 -1.20 -14.64
C LEU A 3 -2.20 -2.71 -14.31
N GLN A 4 -3.38 -3.27 -14.05
CA GLN A 4 -3.54 -4.69 -13.75
C GLN A 4 -3.12 -5.58 -14.93
N GLU A 5 -3.47 -5.22 -16.15
CA GLU A 5 -3.05 -5.97 -17.35
C GLU A 5 -1.53 -5.96 -17.52
N ARG A 6 -0.86 -4.84 -17.18
CA ARG A 6 0.61 -4.78 -17.19
C ARG A 6 1.22 -5.68 -16.12
N ILE A 7 0.70 -5.68 -14.90
CA ILE A 7 1.12 -6.59 -13.84
C ILE A 7 0.99 -8.04 -14.30
N PHE A 8 -0.13 -8.40 -14.89
CA PHE A 8 -0.40 -9.75 -15.36
C PHE A 8 0.56 -10.16 -16.47
N LYS A 9 0.79 -9.28 -17.45
CA LYS A 9 1.75 -9.50 -18.53
C LYS A 9 3.17 -9.74 -18.00
N TYR A 10 3.62 -8.98 -17.02
CA TYR A 10 4.94 -9.17 -16.43
C TYR A 10 5.03 -10.51 -15.68
N LEU A 11 4.01 -10.88 -14.92
CA LEU A 11 3.97 -12.19 -14.24
C LEU A 11 3.97 -13.36 -15.21
N GLU A 12 3.24 -13.27 -16.31
CA GLU A 12 3.25 -14.27 -17.39
C GLU A 12 4.62 -14.37 -18.06
N LEU A 13 5.26 -13.24 -18.31
CA LEU A 13 6.61 -13.18 -18.87
C LEU A 13 7.64 -13.85 -17.96
N ILE A 14 7.58 -13.57 -16.67
CA ILE A 14 8.44 -14.18 -15.65
C ILE A 14 8.23 -15.69 -15.57
N ASP A 15 6.98 -16.14 -15.50
CA ASP A 15 6.65 -17.57 -15.42
C ASP A 15 7.03 -18.33 -16.71
N GLY A 16 6.99 -17.65 -17.84
CA GLY A 16 7.42 -18.22 -19.13
C GLY A 16 8.94 -18.32 -19.29
N GLY A 17 9.72 -17.70 -18.39
CA GLY A 17 11.19 -17.67 -18.45
C GLY A 17 11.74 -16.99 -19.71
N LYS A 18 10.96 -16.15 -20.38
CA LYS A 18 11.29 -15.50 -21.66
C LYS A 18 11.47 -14.00 -21.47
N TYR A 19 12.45 -13.62 -20.67
CA TYR A 19 12.79 -12.23 -20.41
C TYR A 19 14.31 -12.01 -20.59
N ASN A 20 14.68 -10.78 -20.90
CA ASN A 20 16.06 -10.32 -20.98
C ASN A 20 16.29 -9.22 -19.91
N HIS A 21 17.55 -8.76 -19.81
CA HIS A 21 17.93 -7.74 -18.83
C HIS A 21 17.14 -6.43 -18.98
N ASP A 22 16.93 -5.94 -20.21
CA ASP A 22 16.18 -4.69 -20.46
C ASP A 22 14.74 -4.78 -19.95
N GLN A 23 14.13 -5.97 -20.05
CA GLN A 23 12.78 -6.23 -19.54
C GLN A 23 12.75 -6.30 -17.99
N ILE A 24 13.83 -6.78 -17.37
CA ILE A 24 13.98 -6.73 -15.91
C ILE A 24 14.06 -5.27 -15.45
N GLU A 25 14.86 -4.46 -16.11
CA GLU A 25 14.95 -3.01 -15.82
C GLU A 25 13.61 -2.30 -16.02
N GLU A 26 12.87 -2.62 -17.09
CA GLU A 26 11.51 -2.09 -17.31
C GLU A 26 10.56 -2.44 -16.15
N MET A 27 10.60 -3.69 -15.67
CA MET A 27 9.78 -4.13 -14.54
C MET A 27 10.18 -3.44 -13.22
N ILE A 28 11.47 -3.23 -12.99
CA ILE A 28 11.96 -2.45 -11.82
C ILE A 28 11.49 -1.01 -11.92
N TYR A 29 11.62 -0.38 -13.10
CA TYR A 29 11.11 0.96 -13.33
C TYR A 29 9.61 1.06 -13.05
N PHE A 30 8.82 0.07 -13.48
CA PHE A 30 7.39 0.00 -13.22
C PHE A 30 7.07 -0.10 -11.72
N LEU A 31 7.78 -0.97 -10.97
CA LEU A 31 7.61 -1.05 -9.52
C LEU A 31 7.88 0.28 -8.82
N GLN A 32 8.98 0.95 -9.20
CA GLN A 32 9.43 2.17 -8.54
C GLN A 32 8.56 3.38 -8.86
N ASN A 33 8.12 3.54 -10.10
CA ASN A 33 7.50 4.77 -10.59
C ASN A 33 5.98 4.69 -10.71
N GLU A 34 5.41 3.51 -10.92
CA GLU A 34 3.96 3.35 -11.04
C GLU A 34 3.33 2.71 -9.82
N LEU A 35 4.01 1.77 -9.16
CA LEU A 35 3.53 1.16 -7.91
C LEU A 35 4.13 1.81 -6.65
N CYS A 36 5.06 2.75 -6.80
CA CYS A 36 5.77 3.41 -5.69
C CYS A 36 6.46 2.41 -4.73
N ILE A 37 6.91 1.27 -5.24
CA ILE A 37 7.63 0.25 -4.48
C ILE A 37 9.12 0.39 -4.78
N LYS A 38 9.92 0.73 -3.76
CA LYS A 38 11.36 0.94 -3.90
C LYS A 38 12.12 -0.03 -3.02
N ASN A 39 13.16 -0.62 -3.56
CA ASN A 39 14.17 -1.35 -2.80
C ASN A 39 15.51 -0.62 -2.98
N PRO A 40 16.12 -0.07 -1.91
CA PRO A 40 17.42 0.60 -2.00
C PRO A 40 18.55 -0.29 -2.49
N GLU A 41 18.40 -1.62 -2.37
CA GLU A 41 19.41 -2.61 -2.70
C GLU A 41 19.28 -3.20 -4.12
N THR A 42 18.33 -2.73 -4.94
CA THR A 42 18.13 -3.30 -6.30
C THR A 42 19.38 -3.29 -7.16
N SER A 43 20.26 -2.29 -7.00
CA SER A 43 21.52 -2.20 -7.75
C SER A 43 22.59 -3.21 -7.33
N LEU A 44 22.37 -3.93 -6.23
CA LEU A 44 23.29 -4.95 -5.70
C LEU A 44 22.83 -6.37 -6.05
N LEU A 45 21.62 -6.51 -6.60
CA LEU A 45 21.02 -7.81 -6.89
C LEU A 45 21.34 -8.26 -8.32
N GLU A 46 21.59 -9.55 -8.48
CA GLU A 46 21.71 -10.19 -9.79
C GLU A 46 20.34 -10.42 -10.43
N ASP A 47 20.29 -10.61 -11.75
CA ASP A 47 19.04 -10.76 -12.52
C ASP A 47 18.09 -11.82 -11.92
N ALA A 48 18.62 -12.94 -11.44
CA ALA A 48 17.81 -14.00 -10.83
C ALA A 48 17.16 -13.55 -9.52
N GLU A 49 17.86 -12.78 -8.71
CA GLU A 49 17.34 -12.21 -7.45
C GLU A 49 16.34 -11.10 -7.73
N LEU A 50 16.62 -10.25 -8.73
CA LEU A 50 15.69 -9.22 -9.20
C LEU A 50 14.36 -9.81 -9.65
N ILE A 51 14.38 -10.89 -10.43
CA ILE A 51 13.15 -11.57 -10.89
C ILE A 51 12.34 -12.13 -9.72
N LEU A 52 12.98 -12.74 -8.73
CA LEU A 52 12.29 -13.22 -7.53
C LEU A 52 11.67 -12.06 -6.74
N TYR A 53 12.41 -10.97 -6.59
CA TYR A 53 11.93 -9.74 -5.96
C TYR A 53 10.72 -9.16 -6.71
N ILE A 54 10.84 -8.97 -8.03
CA ILE A 54 9.77 -8.43 -8.87
C ILE A 54 8.51 -9.30 -8.77
N LYS A 55 8.66 -10.62 -8.92
CA LYS A 55 7.54 -11.56 -8.81
C LYS A 55 6.84 -11.46 -7.46
N ASN A 56 7.61 -11.41 -6.37
CA ASN A 56 7.07 -11.26 -5.02
C ASN A 56 6.26 -9.97 -4.84
N LYS A 57 6.73 -8.86 -5.43
CA LYS A 57 6.03 -7.56 -5.32
C LYS A 57 4.84 -7.44 -6.27
N LEU A 58 4.87 -8.07 -7.45
CA LEU A 58 3.76 -8.03 -8.41
C LEU A 58 2.64 -9.02 -8.09
N LEU A 59 2.97 -10.22 -7.56
CA LEU A 59 2.00 -11.27 -7.24
C LEU A 59 1.30 -10.99 -5.90
N ARG A 60 0.56 -9.90 -5.85
CA ARG A 60 -0.17 -9.41 -4.68
C ARG A 60 -1.56 -8.92 -5.08
N PRO A 61 -2.53 -8.90 -4.16
CA PRO A 61 -3.77 -8.18 -4.39
C PRO A 61 -3.50 -6.71 -4.71
N LEU A 62 -4.35 -6.10 -5.50
CA LEU A 62 -4.25 -4.69 -5.89
C LEU A 62 -5.44 -3.92 -5.33
N ARG A 63 -5.17 -2.75 -4.74
CA ARG A 63 -6.20 -1.78 -4.37
C ARG A 63 -5.95 -0.43 -5.03
N VAL A 64 -7.01 0.21 -5.46
CA VAL A 64 -7.05 1.61 -5.85
C VAL A 64 -7.81 2.38 -4.78
N CYS A 65 -7.17 3.35 -4.15
CA CYS A 65 -7.73 4.14 -3.07
C CYS A 65 -8.06 5.55 -3.60
N GLY A 66 -9.33 5.92 -3.57
CA GLY A 66 -9.74 7.30 -3.86
C GLY A 66 -9.25 8.24 -2.75
N MET A 67 -8.58 9.31 -3.11
CA MET A 67 -8.06 10.31 -2.18
C MET A 67 -8.76 11.64 -2.39
N VAL A 68 -9.31 12.20 -1.33
CA VAL A 68 -9.91 13.54 -1.31
C VAL A 68 -9.09 14.48 -0.45
N LYS A 69 -9.24 15.79 -0.68
CA LYS A 69 -8.58 16.80 0.13
C LYS A 69 -9.06 16.70 1.57
N ASN A 70 -8.12 16.66 2.51
CA ASN A 70 -8.44 16.67 3.95
C ASN A 70 -8.72 18.11 4.39
N VAL A 71 -9.90 18.31 4.97
CA VAL A 71 -10.33 19.58 5.57
C VAL A 71 -10.66 19.43 7.06
N GLY A 72 -10.16 18.37 7.69
CA GLY A 72 -10.30 18.10 9.12
C GLY A 72 -11.02 16.79 9.47
N GLU A 73 -11.38 15.99 8.47
CA GLU A 73 -12.02 14.70 8.72
C GLU A 73 -10.99 13.63 9.18
N PRO A 74 -11.43 12.68 10.03
CA PRO A 74 -10.61 11.53 10.38
C PRO A 74 -10.51 10.55 9.19
N GLY A 75 -9.35 9.95 8.99
CA GLY A 75 -9.14 8.94 7.96
C GLY A 75 -7.67 8.62 7.75
N GLY A 76 -7.41 7.59 6.95
CA GLY A 76 -6.06 7.20 6.60
C GLY A 76 -5.48 8.08 5.49
N GLY A 77 -4.27 8.59 5.70
CA GLY A 77 -3.51 9.34 4.69
C GLY A 77 -2.54 8.47 3.91
N PRO A 78 -2.19 8.85 2.68
CA PRO A 78 -1.18 8.15 1.87
C PRO A 78 0.23 8.55 2.32
N PHE A 79 1.05 7.55 2.67
CA PHE A 79 2.44 7.73 3.07
C PHE A 79 3.34 6.69 2.41
N LEU A 80 4.59 7.05 2.15
CA LEU A 80 5.64 6.10 1.83
C LEU A 80 6.23 5.58 3.13
N ALA A 81 6.06 4.29 3.39
CA ALA A 81 6.53 3.64 4.61
C ALA A 81 7.60 2.59 4.31
N VAL A 82 8.53 2.45 5.24
CA VAL A 82 9.54 1.37 5.20
C VAL A 82 8.87 0.10 5.71
N ASN A 83 8.94 -0.96 4.92
CA ASN A 83 8.42 -2.27 5.26
C ASN A 83 9.44 -3.07 6.10
N PRO A 84 9.02 -4.16 6.78
CA PRO A 84 9.94 -5.01 7.55
C PRO A 84 11.09 -5.61 6.74
N ASP A 85 10.92 -5.77 5.42
CA ASP A 85 11.95 -6.24 4.49
C ASP A 85 12.91 -5.15 3.98
N GLY A 86 12.84 -3.93 4.54
CA GLY A 86 13.66 -2.79 4.14
C GLY A 86 13.18 -2.08 2.87
N THR A 87 12.20 -2.61 2.16
CA THR A 87 11.62 -1.95 1.00
C THR A 87 10.70 -0.79 1.41
N ILE A 88 10.45 0.13 0.49
CA ILE A 88 9.55 1.26 0.70
C ILE A 88 8.32 1.06 -0.19
N SER A 89 7.14 1.23 0.37
CA SER A 89 5.89 1.15 -0.39
C SER A 89 4.87 2.20 0.05
N LEU A 90 3.89 2.45 -0.84
CA LEU A 90 2.76 3.31 -0.54
C LEU A 90 1.81 2.59 0.43
N GLN A 91 1.55 3.23 1.57
CA GLN A 91 0.65 2.76 2.61
C GLN A 91 -0.39 3.81 2.94
N ILE A 92 -1.55 3.36 3.40
CA ILE A 92 -2.58 4.24 3.95
C ILE A 92 -2.52 4.08 5.46
N LEU A 93 -2.14 5.16 6.17
CA LEU A 93 -1.88 5.12 7.61
C LEU A 93 -2.77 6.12 8.35
N GLU A 94 -3.25 5.70 9.52
CA GLU A 94 -3.92 6.57 10.49
C GLU A 94 -2.91 7.21 11.45
N SER A 95 -3.29 8.31 12.08
CA SER A 95 -2.45 9.01 13.06
C SER A 95 -2.01 8.13 14.22
N SER A 96 -2.84 7.17 14.62
CA SER A 96 -2.54 6.18 15.68
C SER A 96 -1.34 5.28 15.38
N GLN A 97 -0.96 5.15 14.09
CA GLN A 97 0.17 4.33 13.64
C GLN A 97 1.47 5.11 13.52
N ILE A 98 1.41 6.43 13.70
CA ILE A 98 2.55 7.33 13.52
C ILE A 98 2.99 7.86 14.90
N ASP A 99 4.26 7.72 15.21
CA ASP A 99 4.82 8.30 16.44
C ASP A 99 4.88 9.83 16.31
N LEU A 100 3.83 10.48 16.75
CA LEU A 100 3.71 11.94 16.73
C LEU A 100 4.58 12.65 17.82
N ASN A 101 5.26 11.89 18.70
CA ASN A 101 6.27 12.45 19.59
C ASN A 101 7.60 12.67 18.87
N ASP A 102 7.83 11.99 17.75
CA ASP A 102 8.94 12.27 16.84
C ASP A 102 8.62 13.52 16.01
N PRO A 103 9.36 14.64 16.19
CA PRO A 103 9.07 15.89 15.47
C PRO A 103 9.14 15.77 13.96
N ALA A 104 10.00 14.89 13.42
CA ALA A 104 10.13 14.69 11.97
C ALA A 104 8.91 13.95 11.41
N LYS A 105 8.45 12.88 12.08
CA LYS A 105 7.24 12.14 11.68
C LYS A 105 6.00 13.00 11.82
N LYS A 106 5.89 13.78 12.90
CA LYS A 106 4.80 14.74 13.11
C LYS A 106 4.75 15.76 11.97
N ALA A 107 5.89 16.36 11.60
CA ALA A 107 5.97 17.32 10.51
C ALA A 107 5.59 16.69 9.13
N MET A 108 5.92 15.42 8.89
CA MET A 108 5.50 14.71 7.68
C MET A 108 3.98 14.48 7.69
N PHE A 109 3.41 14.07 8.82
CA PHE A 109 1.98 13.85 8.98
C PHE A 109 1.18 15.13 8.76
N GLU A 110 1.60 16.24 9.36
CA GLU A 110 0.94 17.55 9.25
C GLU A 110 1.00 18.15 7.83
N LYS A 111 1.95 17.73 7.00
CA LYS A 111 2.03 18.11 5.59
C LYS A 111 1.09 17.30 4.70
N GLY A 112 0.46 16.24 5.20
CA GLY A 112 -0.49 15.43 4.46
C GLY A 112 -1.71 16.25 4.05
N THR A 113 -2.02 16.29 2.76
CA THR A 113 -3.09 17.13 2.20
C THR A 113 -4.34 16.35 1.82
N HIS A 114 -4.26 15.03 1.78
CA HIS A 114 -5.34 14.15 1.32
C HIS A 114 -5.53 12.98 2.28
N PHE A 115 -6.74 12.43 2.27
CA PHE A 115 -7.06 11.20 3.01
C PHE A 115 -7.97 10.31 2.16
N ASN A 116 -8.10 9.04 2.54
CA ASN A 116 -9.05 8.11 1.94
C ASN A 116 -10.34 8.06 2.78
N PRO A 117 -11.51 8.40 2.22
CA PRO A 117 -12.80 8.32 2.89
C PRO A 117 -13.41 6.91 2.86
N VAL A 118 -12.56 5.86 2.82
CA VAL A 118 -12.95 4.44 2.65
C VAL A 118 -13.52 4.14 1.25
N ASP A 119 -12.97 4.80 0.23
CA ASP A 119 -13.34 4.58 -1.17
C ASP A 119 -12.26 3.73 -1.85
N LEU A 120 -12.57 2.44 -2.08
CA LEU A 120 -11.63 1.42 -2.54
C LEU A 120 -12.19 0.60 -3.69
N VAL A 121 -11.35 0.32 -4.67
CA VAL A 121 -11.58 -0.71 -5.69
C VAL A 121 -10.47 -1.76 -5.56
N CYS A 122 -10.86 -3.03 -5.38
CA CYS A 122 -9.93 -4.12 -5.10
C CYS A 122 -9.96 -5.19 -6.20
N ALA A 123 -8.77 -5.62 -6.63
CA ALA A 123 -8.59 -6.79 -7.49
C ALA A 123 -8.04 -7.95 -6.66
N LEU A 124 -8.86 -9.00 -6.51
CA LEU A 124 -8.63 -10.11 -5.58
C LEU A 124 -8.24 -11.42 -6.29
N LYS A 125 -7.96 -11.37 -7.58
CA LYS A 125 -7.54 -12.53 -8.38
C LYS A 125 -6.19 -12.27 -9.02
N ASN A 126 -5.36 -13.32 -9.06
CA ASN A 126 -4.10 -13.29 -9.76
C ASN A 126 -4.28 -13.41 -11.30
N TYR A 127 -3.18 -13.35 -12.05
CA TYR A 127 -3.17 -13.45 -13.51
C TYR A 127 -3.65 -14.82 -14.07
N LYS A 128 -3.73 -15.87 -13.20
CA LYS A 128 -4.31 -17.19 -13.54
C LYS A 128 -5.82 -17.27 -13.25
N GLY A 129 -6.42 -16.18 -12.73
CA GLY A 129 -7.83 -16.14 -12.35
C GLY A 129 -8.13 -16.74 -10.97
N GLU A 130 -7.13 -17.16 -10.22
CA GLU A 130 -7.25 -17.72 -8.87
C GLU A 130 -7.40 -16.61 -7.83
N LYS A 131 -8.19 -16.85 -6.80
CA LYS A 131 -8.36 -15.90 -5.68
C LYS A 131 -7.12 -15.92 -4.80
N PHE A 132 -6.67 -14.74 -4.38
CA PHE A 132 -5.67 -14.60 -3.31
C PHE A 132 -6.24 -15.06 -1.97
N ASN A 133 -5.41 -15.72 -1.15
CA ASN A 133 -5.71 -15.96 0.25
C ASN A 133 -5.33 -14.69 1.03
N LEU A 134 -6.30 -13.80 1.25
CA LEU A 134 -6.04 -12.45 1.78
C LEU A 134 -5.34 -12.41 3.15
N PRO A 135 -5.56 -13.38 4.08
CA PRO A 135 -4.80 -13.44 5.33
C PRO A 135 -3.28 -13.53 5.18
N ASP A 136 -2.76 -14.00 4.03
CA ASP A 136 -1.32 -14.09 3.77
C ASP A 136 -0.68 -12.72 3.49
N TYR A 137 -1.50 -11.69 3.25
CA TYR A 137 -1.09 -10.33 2.91
C TYR A 137 -1.31 -9.31 4.03
N VAL A 138 -1.50 -9.81 5.26
CA VAL A 138 -1.72 -9.00 6.46
C VAL A 138 -0.41 -8.89 7.24
N ASP A 139 0.02 -7.68 7.57
CA ASP A 139 1.08 -7.47 8.54
C ASP A 139 0.50 -7.63 9.97
N LYS A 140 0.80 -8.77 10.58
CA LYS A 140 0.31 -9.13 11.93
C LYS A 140 0.93 -8.30 13.05
N ASN A 141 2.02 -7.56 12.76
CA ASN A 141 2.75 -6.75 13.76
C ASN A 141 2.17 -5.33 13.89
N THR A 142 1.12 -4.99 13.16
CA THR A 142 0.53 -3.65 13.15
C THR A 142 -0.63 -3.48 14.15
N GLY A 143 -0.92 -4.48 14.96
CA GLY A 143 -1.86 -4.35 16.07
C GLY A 143 -1.34 -3.34 17.11
N PHE A 144 -2.23 -2.58 17.73
CA PHE A 144 -1.88 -1.59 18.76
C PHE A 144 -2.92 -1.52 19.88
N ILE A 145 -2.53 -0.91 21.00
CA ILE A 145 -3.46 -0.67 22.12
C ILE A 145 -4.12 0.69 21.92
N SER A 146 -5.45 0.69 21.82
CA SER A 146 -6.24 1.92 21.82
C SER A 146 -6.86 2.17 23.20
N TYR A 147 -6.93 3.45 23.56
CA TYR A 147 -7.61 3.91 24.78
C TYR A 147 -8.95 4.51 24.39
N LYS A 148 -10.02 3.90 24.90
CA LYS A 148 -11.39 4.31 24.64
C LYS A 148 -12.10 4.64 25.95
N SER A 149 -13.19 5.38 25.90
CA SER A 149 -14.08 5.57 27.04
C SER A 149 -15.43 4.94 26.72
N LYS A 150 -15.95 4.15 27.68
CA LYS A 150 -17.31 3.62 27.63
C LYS A 150 -17.98 3.88 28.97
N ASP A 151 -19.10 4.59 28.95
CA ASP A 151 -19.89 4.95 30.14
C ASP A 151 -19.04 5.66 31.23
N GLY A 152 -18.12 6.55 30.81
CA GLY A 152 -17.21 7.29 31.69
C GLY A 152 -16.06 6.46 32.26
N ARG A 153 -15.88 5.22 31.86
CA ARG A 153 -14.77 4.34 32.27
C ARG A 153 -13.75 4.20 31.14
N GLU A 154 -12.47 4.27 31.52
CA GLU A 154 -11.38 3.97 30.57
C GLU A 154 -11.38 2.50 30.19
N LEU A 155 -11.26 2.24 28.90
CA LEU A 155 -11.14 0.93 28.29
C LEU A 155 -9.85 0.88 27.47
N LYS A 156 -9.03 -0.13 27.74
CA LYS A 156 -7.92 -0.52 26.85
C LYS A 156 -8.41 -1.62 25.92
N ALA A 157 -8.31 -1.39 24.63
CA ALA A 157 -8.70 -2.38 23.62
C ALA A 157 -7.49 -2.72 22.74
N LEU A 158 -7.28 -4.01 22.47
CA LEU A 158 -6.35 -4.45 21.44
C LEU A 158 -7.02 -4.29 20.08
N GLU A 159 -6.50 -3.40 19.26
CA GLU A 159 -6.90 -3.29 17.86
C GLU A 159 -6.01 -4.23 17.03
N LEU A 160 -6.62 -5.22 16.43
CA LEU A 160 -5.96 -6.09 15.45
C LEU A 160 -5.76 -5.35 14.13
N PRO A 161 -4.89 -5.86 13.22
CA PRO A 161 -4.71 -5.27 11.90
C PRO A 161 -6.05 -5.04 11.19
N GLY A 162 -6.38 -3.80 10.94
CA GLY A 162 -7.62 -3.35 10.30
C GLY A 162 -7.34 -2.70 8.94
N LEU A 163 -8.35 -2.04 8.38
CA LEU A 163 -8.33 -1.50 7.02
C LEU A 163 -7.09 -0.62 6.73
N TRP A 164 -6.72 0.26 7.68
CA TRP A 164 -5.58 1.19 7.53
C TRP A 164 -4.37 0.82 8.37
N ASN A 165 -4.45 -0.20 9.20
CA ASN A 165 -3.38 -0.61 10.11
C ASN A 165 -2.96 -2.05 9.87
N GLY A 166 -2.57 -2.38 8.64
CA GLY A 166 -1.87 -3.59 8.29
C GLY A 166 -2.66 -4.68 7.59
N ALA A 167 -4.01 -4.65 7.58
CA ALA A 167 -4.79 -5.68 6.87
C ALA A 167 -4.50 -5.72 5.37
N MET A 168 -4.05 -4.62 4.79
CA MET A 168 -3.69 -4.51 3.38
C MET A 168 -2.23 -4.03 3.18
N SER A 169 -1.34 -4.29 4.12
CA SER A 169 0.06 -3.88 4.07
C SER A 169 0.79 -4.45 2.86
N ASP A 170 0.57 -5.73 2.58
CA ASP A 170 1.23 -6.44 1.49
C ASP A 170 0.43 -6.41 0.18
N TRP A 171 -0.42 -5.41 0.00
CA TRP A 171 -1.13 -5.18 -1.24
C TRP A 171 -0.41 -4.13 -2.09
N ASN A 172 -0.50 -4.29 -3.42
CA ASN A 172 -0.16 -3.20 -4.33
C ASN A 172 -1.19 -2.08 -4.17
N THR A 173 -0.74 -0.87 -3.87
CA THR A 173 -1.61 0.26 -3.54
C THR A 173 -1.41 1.39 -4.53
N ILE A 174 -2.52 1.87 -5.11
CA ILE A 174 -2.57 3.04 -5.97
C ILE A 174 -3.45 4.09 -5.31
N CYS A 175 -2.97 5.32 -5.22
CA CYS A 175 -3.76 6.47 -4.78
C CYS A 175 -4.24 7.25 -5.98
N LEU A 176 -5.56 7.40 -6.11
CA LEU A 176 -6.19 8.23 -7.12
C LEU A 176 -6.64 9.53 -6.47
N LEU A 177 -5.97 10.62 -6.81
CA LEU A 177 -6.32 11.94 -6.30
C LEU A 177 -7.55 12.48 -7.05
N TYR A 178 -8.63 12.77 -6.31
CA TYR A 178 -9.76 13.50 -6.84
C TYR A 178 -9.43 15.00 -6.88
N THR A 179 -9.41 15.56 -8.08
CA THR A 179 -9.17 16.99 -8.32
C THR A 179 -10.46 17.79 -8.47
N SER A 180 -11.61 17.11 -8.63
CA SER A 180 -12.94 17.70 -8.65
C SER A 180 -13.60 17.60 -7.28
N PRO A 181 -14.55 18.48 -6.94
CA PRO A 181 -15.32 18.34 -5.72
C PRO A 181 -15.97 16.95 -5.66
N SER A 182 -15.89 16.33 -4.49
CA SER A 182 -16.53 15.03 -4.23
C SER A 182 -18.04 15.17 -4.48
N PRO A 183 -18.75 14.12 -4.96
CA PRO A 183 -20.20 14.12 -4.99
C PRO A 183 -20.86 14.41 -3.63
N ARG A 184 -20.09 14.35 -2.54
CA ARG A 184 -20.53 14.70 -1.18
C ARG A 184 -20.46 16.20 -0.88
N ASP A 185 -19.73 17.00 -1.68
CA ASP A 185 -19.59 18.45 -1.48
C ASP A 185 -20.83 19.23 -1.94
N GLY A 186 -21.87 18.55 -2.38
CA GLY A 186 -23.13 19.12 -2.87
C GLY A 186 -24.39 18.72 -2.08
N LEU A 187 -24.22 18.17 -0.86
CA LEU A 187 -25.34 17.84 0.03
C LEU A 187 -25.37 18.74 1.24
#